data_1f32cbb166dd8acd0fe617decac20baa
#
_entry.id   1f32cbb166dd8acd0fe617decac20baa
#
_cell.length_a   1.000
_cell.length_b   1.000
_cell.length_c   1.000
_cell.angle_alpha   90.00
_cell.angle_beta   90.00
_cell.angle_gamma   90.00
#
_symmetry.space_group_name_H-M   'P 1'
#
loop_
_entity.id
_entity.type
_entity.pdbx_description
1 polymer ?
#
loop_
_entity_poly.entity_id
_entity_poly.type
_entity_poly.pdbx_seq_one_letter_code
_entity_poly.pdbx_strand_id
1 'polypeptide(L)' 'MTSPTDALVNGEPYPLDAPLPVADLVARLLPAHVVDGAPQGVAVALDDAVVPRGAWSTTTVRPGDRVEVVTAVQGG' A
#
# COMPACT_ATOMS: atom_id res chain seq x y z
N MET A 1 11.03 -7.73 14.52
CA MET A 1 12.28 -7.37 13.83
C MET A 1 12.07 -7.45 12.32
N THR A 2 12.46 -6.42 11.61
CA THR A 2 12.30 -6.37 10.17
C THR A 2 13.45 -7.10 9.48
N SER A 3 13.11 -7.91 8.50
CA SER A 3 14.12 -8.55 7.66
C SER A 3 14.60 -7.56 6.59
N PRO A 4 15.82 -7.73 6.02
CA PRO A 4 16.30 -6.85 4.96
C PRO A 4 15.40 -6.82 3.71
N THR A 5 14.54 -7.83 3.56
CA THR A 5 13.63 -7.90 2.41
C THR A 5 12.22 -7.39 2.74
N ASP A 6 11.99 -6.92 3.97
CA ASP A 6 10.67 -6.44 4.36
C ASP A 6 10.53 -4.95 4.10
N ALA A 7 9.32 -4.55 3.71
CA ALA A 7 8.88 -3.17 3.87
C ALA A 7 8.12 -3.06 5.19
N LEU A 8 7.85 -1.85 5.63
CA LEU A 8 6.96 -1.59 6.76
C LEU A 8 5.63 -1.10 6.23
N VAL A 9 4.57 -1.80 6.56
CA VAL A 9 3.22 -1.41 6.18
C VAL A 9 2.43 -1.14 7.45
N ASN A 10 2.07 0.11 7.66
CA ASN A 10 1.38 0.55 8.87
C ASN A 10 2.15 0.15 10.13
N GLY A 11 3.48 0.22 10.08
CA GLY A 11 4.34 -0.09 11.20
C GLY A 11 4.64 -1.58 11.38
N GLU A 12 4.14 -2.44 10.49
CA GLU A 12 4.37 -3.87 10.59
C GLU A 12 5.22 -4.38 9.43
N PRO A 13 6.13 -5.34 9.69
CA PRO A 13 6.92 -5.91 8.61
C PRO A 13 6.04 -6.59 7.56
N TYR A 14 6.35 -6.35 6.31
CA TYR A 14 5.66 -6.96 5.19
C TYR A 14 6.70 -7.57 4.25
N PRO A 15 6.77 -8.90 4.17
CA PRO A 15 7.79 -9.55 3.34
C PRO A 15 7.56 -9.28 1.86
N LEU A 16 8.65 -8.96 1.16
CA LEU A 16 8.60 -8.73 -0.29
C LEU A 16 9.53 -9.71 -0.98
N ASP A 17 8.98 -10.50 -1.90
CA ASP A 17 9.81 -11.36 -2.76
C ASP A 17 10.44 -10.56 -3.89
N ALA A 18 9.79 -9.47 -4.28
CA ALA A 18 10.23 -8.61 -5.36
C ALA A 18 9.57 -7.24 -5.14
N PRO A 19 10.06 -6.19 -5.79
CA PRO A 19 9.38 -4.90 -5.74
C PRO A 19 7.91 -5.06 -6.14
N LEU A 20 7.02 -4.38 -5.40
CA LEU A 20 5.59 -4.57 -5.53
C LEU A 20 4.91 -3.24 -5.83
N PRO A 21 4.17 -3.11 -6.94
CA PRO A 21 3.43 -1.88 -7.18
C PRO A 21 2.45 -1.57 -6.06
N VAL A 22 2.28 -0.29 -5.75
CA VAL A 22 1.35 0.14 -4.68
C VAL A 22 -0.05 -0.40 -4.94
N ALA A 23 -0.49 -0.38 -6.20
CA ALA A 23 -1.82 -0.90 -6.55
C ALA A 23 -1.98 -2.36 -6.14
N ASP A 24 -0.95 -3.18 -6.37
CA ASP A 24 -1.00 -4.59 -6.00
C ASP A 24 -0.98 -4.78 -4.49
N LEU A 25 -0.20 -3.97 -3.78
CA LEU A 25 -0.17 -4.02 -2.33
C LEU A 25 -1.54 -3.71 -1.74
N VAL A 26 -2.18 -2.65 -2.22
CA VAL A 26 -3.53 -2.29 -1.74
C VAL A 26 -4.52 -3.41 -2.01
N ALA A 27 -4.46 -4.02 -3.20
CA ALA A 27 -5.37 -5.11 -3.53
C ALA A 27 -5.16 -6.32 -2.61
N ARG A 28 -3.93 -6.58 -2.20
CA ARG A 28 -3.64 -7.69 -1.28
C ARG A 28 -4.10 -7.41 0.14
N LEU A 29 -3.93 -6.16 0.59
CA LEU A 29 -4.27 -5.79 1.96
C LEU A 29 -5.77 -5.56 2.13
N LEU A 30 -6.42 -5.00 1.13
CA LEU A 30 -7.80 -4.53 1.23
C LEU A 30 -8.62 -4.98 0.03
N PRO A 31 -8.75 -6.29 -0.20
CA PRO A 31 -9.48 -6.76 -1.38
C PRO A 31 -10.95 -6.31 -1.38
N ALA A 32 -11.54 -6.11 -0.21
CA ALA A 32 -12.93 -5.67 -0.12
C ALA A 32 -13.12 -4.21 -0.52
N HIS A 33 -12.03 -3.44 -0.63
CA HIS A 33 -12.09 -2.03 -1.03
C HIS A 33 -11.84 -1.83 -2.51
N VAL A 34 -11.65 -2.92 -3.26
CA VAL A 34 -11.46 -2.86 -4.70
C VAL A 34 -12.79 -3.17 -5.36
N VAL A 35 -13.37 -2.18 -6.02
CA VAL A 35 -14.66 -2.32 -6.70
C VAL A 35 -14.42 -2.06 -8.18
N ASP A 36 -14.83 -3.01 -9.02
CA ASP A 36 -14.62 -2.93 -10.47
C ASP A 36 -13.16 -2.67 -10.84
N GLY A 37 -12.24 -3.28 -10.07
CA GLY A 37 -10.81 -3.13 -10.30
C GLY A 37 -10.23 -1.83 -9.75
N ALA A 38 -11.03 -0.99 -9.10
CA ALA A 38 -10.57 0.28 -8.55
C ALA A 38 -10.76 0.32 -7.03
N PRO A 39 -9.70 0.65 -6.27
CA PRO A 39 -9.83 0.79 -4.82
C PRO A 39 -10.73 1.97 -4.47
N GLN A 40 -11.52 1.81 -3.42
CA GLN A 40 -12.47 2.83 -2.95
C GLN A 40 -12.12 3.22 -1.52
N GLY A 41 -12.07 4.54 -1.27
CA GLY A 41 -11.87 5.06 0.07
C GLY A 41 -10.52 4.72 0.69
N VAL A 42 -9.47 4.64 -0.11
CA VAL A 42 -8.14 4.28 0.34
C VAL A 42 -7.17 5.39 -0.01
N ALA A 43 -6.33 5.75 0.96
CA ALA A 43 -5.22 6.68 0.74
C ALA A 43 -3.91 5.98 1.10
N VAL A 44 -2.87 6.25 0.33
CA VAL A 44 -1.55 5.63 0.52
C VAL A 44 -0.49 6.71 0.62
N ALA A 45 0.43 6.54 1.57
CA ALA A 45 1.65 7.33 1.64
C ALA A 45 2.85 6.39 1.60
N LEU A 46 3.86 6.78 0.88
CA LEU A 46 5.13 6.04 0.78
C LEU A 46 6.24 6.96 1.26
N ASP A 47 6.93 6.54 2.32
CA ASP A 47 8.01 7.34 2.95
C ASP A 47 7.56 8.78 3.22
N ASP A 48 6.37 8.91 3.81
CA ASP A 48 5.75 10.18 4.20
C ASP A 48 5.25 11.04 3.04
N ALA A 49 5.24 10.50 1.82
CA ALA A 49 4.72 11.22 0.66
C ALA A 49 3.44 10.56 0.17
N VAL A 50 2.40 11.34 0.00
CA VAL A 50 1.13 10.84 -0.51
C VAL A 50 1.31 10.34 -1.94
N VAL A 51 0.80 9.14 -2.23
CA VAL A 51 0.82 8.57 -3.57
C VAL A 51 -0.58 8.71 -4.16
N PRO A 52 -0.76 9.60 -5.15
CA PRO A 52 -2.06 9.73 -5.81
C PRO A 52 -2.49 8.41 -6.45
N ARG A 53 -3.79 8.16 -6.46
CA ARG A 53 -4.31 6.91 -7.02
C ARG A 53 -3.80 6.66 -8.44
N GLY A 54 -3.73 7.69 -9.25
CA GLY A 54 -3.25 7.57 -10.63
C GLY A 54 -1.80 7.12 -10.74
N ALA A 55 -1.04 7.19 -9.66
CA ALA A 55 0.37 6.76 -9.64
C ALA A 55 0.57 5.40 -8.98
N TRP A 56 -0.48 4.75 -8.48
CA TRP A 56 -0.33 3.50 -7.73
C TRP A 56 0.23 2.37 -8.58
N SER A 57 -0.13 2.31 -9.85
CA SER A 57 0.34 1.24 -10.73
C SER A 57 1.79 1.45 -11.16
N THR A 58 2.30 2.66 -11.08
CA THR A 58 3.66 2.99 -11.48
C THR A 58 4.59 3.26 -10.31
N THR A 59 4.06 3.30 -9.09
CA THR A 59 4.87 3.50 -7.89
C THR A 59 5.11 2.15 -7.24
N THR A 60 6.37 1.83 -6.98
CA THR A 60 6.78 0.52 -6.50
C THR A 60 7.25 0.59 -5.06
N VAL A 61 6.77 -0.35 -4.24
CA VAL A 61 7.26 -0.54 -2.87
C VAL A 61 8.45 -1.48 -2.91
N ARG A 62 9.53 -1.10 -2.24
CA ARG A 62 10.77 -1.85 -2.19
C ARG A 62 11.13 -2.20 -0.76
N PRO A 63 12.01 -3.17 -0.54
CA PRO A 63 12.49 -3.47 0.80
C PRO A 63 13.03 -2.20 1.47
N GLY A 64 12.67 -2.02 2.73
CA GLY A 64 13.08 -0.84 3.50
C GLY A 64 12.13 0.34 3.40
N ASP A 65 11.20 0.32 2.47
CA ASP A 65 10.23 1.41 2.33
C ASP A 65 9.19 1.35 3.45
N ARG A 66 8.66 2.53 3.78
CA ARG A 66 7.60 2.65 4.77
C ARG A 66 6.33 3.09 4.07
N VAL A 67 5.29 2.27 4.20
CA VAL A 67 4.00 2.49 3.54
C VAL A 67 2.94 2.67 4.60
N GLU A 68 2.12 3.68 4.42
CA GLU A 68 0.93 3.87 5.25
C GLU A 68 -0.30 3.77 4.36
N VAL A 69 -1.22 2.89 4.74
CA VAL A 69 -2.46 2.68 4.02
C VAL A 69 -3.60 3.00 4.97
N VAL A 70 -4.40 3.98 4.59
CA VAL A 70 -5.51 4.46 5.42
C VAL A 70 -6.80 4.27 4.65
N THR A 71 -7.79 3.68 5.31
CA THR A 71 -9.12 3.54 4.73
C THR A 71 -10.01 4.65 5.27
N ALA A 72 -10.72 5.31 4.37
CA ALA A 72 -11.70 6.30 4.79
C ALA A 72 -12.90 5.57 5.39
N VAL A 73 -13.27 5.94 6.61
CA VAL A 73 -14.48 5.43 7.21
C VAL A 73 -15.62 6.29 6.71
N GLN A 74 -16.46 5.70 5.89
CA GLN A 74 -17.65 6.38 5.44
C GLN A 74 -18.64 6.35 6.60
N GLY A 75 -18.83 7.47 7.21
CA GLY A 75 -19.68 7.59 8.40
C GLY A 75 -21.15 7.48 8.11
N GLY A 76 -21.52 6.45 7.51
CA GLY A 76 -22.93 6.18 7.25
C GLY A 76 -23.49 6.78 6.05
#